data_e90c59a469b7e51a20a76b12bfbc76be
#
_entry.id   e90c59a469b7e51a20a76b12bfbc76be
#
_cell.length_a   1.000
_cell.length_b   1.000
_cell.length_c   1.000
_cell.angle_alpha   90.00
_cell.angle_beta   90.00
_cell.angle_gamma   90.00
#
_symmetry.space_group_name_H-M   'P 1'
#
loop_
_entity.id
_entity.type
_entity.pdbx_description
1 polymer ?
#
loop_
_entity_poly.entity_id
_entity_poly.type
_entity_poly.pdbx_seq_one_letter_code
_entity_poly.pdbx_strand_id
1 'polypeptide(L)'
;MSRIGRQPIIIPEGVEVTIADNLVTVKGPKGELTGKILKGLEVAKNDNQVIVSQKTINPDTQKQFGLQRTLINNMVVGVSEGFTKELEINGVGFRAQMKGKTLEMSLGFSHPIEYNAPEGVEVSVNQNIITVTGYDKQKVGATAANIRMFKKPEPYKGKGIKYVGEHIRRKAGKAAAKGGGE
;
A
#
# COMPACT_ATOMS: atom_id res chain seq x y z
N MET A 1 -20.37 -17.65 1.66
CA MET A 1 -19.09 -17.99 2.31
C MET A 1 -17.92 -17.45 1.48
N SER A 2 -16.86 -16.89 2.11
CA SER A 2 -15.71 -16.32 1.40
C SER A 2 -14.77 -17.43 0.88
N ARG A 3 -14.52 -17.47 -0.44
CA ARG A 3 -13.54 -18.39 -1.04
C ARG A 3 -12.11 -18.05 -0.55
N ILE A 4 -11.80 -16.75 -0.42
CA ILE A 4 -10.50 -16.25 0.04
C ILE A 4 -10.25 -16.66 1.50
N GLY A 5 -11.24 -16.53 2.37
CA GLY A 5 -11.09 -16.85 3.80
C GLY A 5 -10.71 -18.32 4.07
N ARG A 6 -11.14 -19.24 3.21
CA ARG A 6 -10.85 -20.67 3.34
C ARG A 6 -9.45 -21.10 2.87
N GLN A 7 -8.78 -20.26 2.09
CA GLN A 7 -7.45 -20.62 1.59
C GLN A 7 -6.44 -20.58 2.72
N PRO A 8 -5.66 -21.63 2.94
CA PRO A 8 -4.58 -21.63 3.91
C PRO A 8 -3.53 -20.57 3.49
N ILE A 9 -2.82 -20.05 4.47
CA ILE A 9 -1.69 -19.13 4.27
C ILE A 9 -0.44 -19.94 4.47
N ILE A 10 0.37 -20.08 3.43
CA ILE A 10 1.64 -20.79 3.49
C ILE A 10 2.67 -19.89 4.19
N ILE A 11 3.39 -20.41 5.16
CA ILE A 11 4.48 -19.71 5.84
C ILE A 11 5.77 -20.02 5.05
N PRO A 12 6.42 -19.01 4.42
CA PRO A 12 7.69 -19.24 3.72
C PRO A 12 8.82 -19.47 4.72
N GLU A 13 9.93 -20.03 4.23
CA GLU A 13 11.14 -20.23 5.02
C GLU A 13 11.66 -18.89 5.59
N GLY A 14 12.09 -18.91 6.85
CA GLY A 14 12.58 -17.72 7.55
C GLY A 14 11.49 -16.80 8.14
N VAL A 15 10.21 -17.20 8.05
CA VAL A 15 9.09 -16.48 8.70
C VAL A 15 8.56 -17.30 9.86
N GLU A 16 8.45 -16.68 11.02
CA GLU A 16 7.85 -17.26 12.22
C GLU A 16 6.49 -16.60 12.50
N VAL A 17 5.49 -17.43 12.76
CA VAL A 17 4.14 -16.97 13.14
C VAL A 17 3.82 -17.48 14.53
N THR A 18 3.52 -16.56 15.44
CA THR A 18 3.10 -16.83 16.81
C THR A 18 1.69 -16.31 17.02
N ILE A 19 0.87 -17.12 17.69
CA ILE A 19 -0.52 -16.78 18.01
C ILE A 19 -0.67 -16.83 19.53
N ALA A 20 -0.95 -15.70 20.16
CA ALA A 20 -1.14 -15.58 21.59
C ALA A 20 -2.18 -14.48 21.89
N ASP A 21 -3.02 -14.69 22.90
CA ASP A 21 -3.93 -13.68 23.47
C ASP A 21 -4.72 -12.85 22.43
N ASN A 22 -5.26 -13.52 21.42
CA ASN A 22 -6.02 -12.87 20.34
C ASN A 22 -5.18 -11.98 19.42
N LEU A 23 -3.85 -12.14 19.44
CA LEU A 23 -2.90 -11.46 18.58
C LEU A 23 -2.18 -12.49 17.69
N VAL A 24 -1.94 -12.10 16.45
CA VAL A 24 -1.05 -12.81 15.53
C VAL A 24 0.19 -11.96 15.36
N THR A 25 1.34 -12.50 15.71
CA THR A 25 2.64 -11.87 15.50
C THR A 25 3.38 -12.62 14.41
N VAL A 26 3.83 -11.91 13.41
CA VAL A 26 4.57 -12.47 12.26
C VAL A 26 5.94 -11.80 12.22
N LYS A 27 6.99 -12.61 12.36
CA LYS A 27 8.38 -12.17 12.37
C LYS A 27 9.10 -12.76 11.15
N GLY A 28 9.88 -11.94 10.46
CA GLY A 28 10.62 -12.34 9.29
C GLY A 28 11.89 -11.50 9.08
N PRO A 29 12.61 -11.72 7.99
CA PRO A 29 13.88 -11.04 7.72
C PRO A 29 13.77 -9.52 7.58
N LYS A 30 12.60 -9.00 7.18
CA LYS A 30 12.40 -7.55 6.99
C LYS A 30 11.80 -6.84 8.19
N GLY A 31 11.33 -7.56 9.20
CA GLY A 31 10.75 -6.97 10.40
C GLY A 31 9.73 -7.85 11.08
N GLU A 32 8.99 -7.24 11.99
CA GLU A 32 7.94 -7.88 12.77
C GLU A 32 6.66 -7.07 12.68
N LEU A 33 5.55 -7.78 12.49
CA LEU A 33 4.20 -7.20 12.46
C LEU A 33 3.29 -7.94 13.42
N THR A 34 2.45 -7.17 14.12
CA THR A 34 1.44 -7.71 15.04
C THR A 34 0.05 -7.25 14.60
N GLY A 35 -0.88 -8.17 14.56
CA GLY A 35 -2.28 -7.91 14.19
C GLY A 35 -3.26 -8.55 15.15
N LYS A 36 -4.39 -7.89 15.41
CA LYS A 36 -5.46 -8.44 16.25
C LYS A 36 -6.32 -9.43 15.47
N ILE A 37 -6.73 -10.50 16.12
CA ILE A 37 -7.74 -11.41 15.61
C ILE A 37 -9.11 -10.77 15.82
N LEU A 38 -9.89 -10.67 14.75
CA LEU A 38 -11.24 -10.08 14.81
C LEU A 38 -12.22 -10.99 15.58
N LYS A 39 -13.16 -10.38 16.27
CA LYS A 39 -14.14 -11.09 17.10
C LYS A 39 -14.90 -12.15 16.30
N GLY A 40 -15.06 -13.34 16.89
CA GLY A 40 -15.79 -14.47 16.26
C GLY A 40 -14.96 -15.26 15.23
N LEU A 41 -13.69 -14.91 15.06
CA LEU A 41 -12.74 -15.68 14.26
C LEU A 41 -11.71 -16.38 15.15
N GLU A 42 -11.13 -17.42 14.62
CA GLU A 42 -10.05 -18.18 15.22
C GLU A 42 -8.94 -18.36 14.19
N VAL A 43 -7.71 -18.33 14.66
CA VAL A 43 -6.54 -18.54 13.83
C VAL A 43 -5.75 -19.69 14.42
N ALA A 44 -5.47 -20.71 13.62
CA ALA A 44 -4.67 -21.86 14.02
C ALA A 44 -3.44 -21.96 13.11
N LYS A 45 -2.31 -22.33 13.69
CA LYS A 45 -1.08 -22.66 12.97
C LYS A 45 -0.94 -24.18 12.92
N ASN A 46 -0.88 -24.74 11.73
CA ASN A 46 -0.61 -26.15 11.47
C ASN A 46 0.69 -26.26 10.67
N ASP A 47 1.75 -26.76 11.29
CA ASP A 47 3.08 -26.91 10.69
C ASP A 47 3.52 -25.65 9.93
N ASN A 48 3.42 -25.69 8.61
CA ASN A 48 3.85 -24.60 7.71
C ASN A 48 2.69 -23.77 7.13
N GLN A 49 1.50 -23.83 7.76
CA GLN A 49 0.32 -23.12 7.28
C GLN A 49 -0.44 -22.43 8.42
N VAL A 50 -1.02 -21.29 8.12
CA VAL A 50 -1.99 -20.62 9.00
C VAL A 50 -3.38 -20.74 8.40
N ILE A 51 -4.33 -21.21 9.22
CA ILE A 51 -5.72 -21.38 8.85
C ILE A 51 -6.56 -20.44 9.70
N VAL A 52 -7.43 -19.70 9.05
CA VAL A 52 -8.44 -18.88 9.72
C VAL A 52 -9.76 -19.65 9.71
N SER A 53 -10.45 -19.69 10.84
CA SER A 53 -11.76 -20.33 10.99
C SER A 53 -12.76 -19.39 11.66
N GLN A 54 -14.05 -19.71 11.55
CA GLN A 54 -15.13 -18.96 12.18
C GLN A 54 -15.61 -19.73 13.41
N LYS A 55 -15.50 -19.14 14.62
CA LYS A 55 -16.10 -19.69 15.84
C LYS A 55 -17.63 -19.63 15.80
N THR A 56 -18.15 -18.55 15.22
CA THR A 56 -19.59 -18.29 15.12
C THR A 56 -19.90 -17.86 13.70
N ILE A 57 -20.88 -18.50 13.07
CA ILE A 57 -21.31 -18.17 11.71
C ILE A 57 -22.43 -17.13 11.80
N ASN A 58 -22.10 -15.87 11.57
CA ASN A 58 -23.06 -14.78 11.44
C ASN A 58 -22.66 -13.85 10.27
N PRO A 59 -23.53 -12.93 9.82
CA PRO A 59 -23.22 -12.04 8.70
C PRO A 59 -21.93 -11.20 8.90
N ASP A 60 -21.62 -10.80 10.12
CA ASP A 60 -20.45 -9.96 10.41
C ASP A 60 -19.16 -10.78 10.40
N THR A 61 -19.15 -11.99 10.98
CA THR A 61 -17.98 -12.87 10.90
C THR A 61 -17.72 -13.33 9.47
N GLN A 62 -18.76 -13.49 8.63
CA GLN A 62 -18.58 -13.80 7.22
C GLN A 62 -17.88 -12.70 6.44
N LYS A 63 -18.18 -11.42 6.70
CA LYS A 63 -17.50 -10.25 6.09
C LYS A 63 -16.06 -10.19 6.54
N GLN A 64 -15.82 -10.40 7.83
CA GLN A 64 -14.50 -10.28 8.46
C GLN A 64 -13.57 -11.46 8.14
N PHE A 65 -14.12 -12.63 7.81
CA PHE A 65 -13.37 -13.85 7.55
C PHE A 65 -12.33 -13.71 6.43
N GLY A 66 -12.74 -13.19 5.26
CA GLY A 66 -11.84 -12.92 4.16
C GLY A 66 -10.85 -11.78 4.44
N LEU A 67 -11.29 -10.75 5.18
CA LEU A 67 -10.44 -9.66 5.61
C LEU A 67 -9.31 -10.16 6.52
N GLN A 68 -9.64 -10.92 7.57
CA GLN A 68 -8.65 -11.45 8.52
C GLN A 68 -7.58 -12.28 7.80
N ARG A 69 -8.01 -13.20 6.93
CA ARG A 69 -7.07 -14.00 6.14
C ARG A 69 -6.15 -13.13 5.29
N THR A 70 -6.68 -12.10 4.63
CA THR A 70 -5.92 -11.21 3.79
C THR A 70 -4.93 -10.37 4.60
N LEU A 71 -5.31 -9.90 5.79
CA LEU A 71 -4.42 -9.15 6.67
C LEU A 71 -3.24 -10.02 7.12
N ILE A 72 -3.48 -11.24 7.57
CA ILE A 72 -2.41 -12.17 7.98
C ILE A 72 -1.51 -12.50 6.79
N ASN A 73 -2.08 -12.78 5.62
CA ASN A 73 -1.30 -13.04 4.41
C ASN A 73 -0.41 -11.84 4.02
N ASN A 74 -0.94 -10.62 4.14
CA ASN A 74 -0.15 -9.42 3.88
C ASN A 74 0.99 -9.25 4.90
N MET A 75 0.78 -9.64 6.16
CA MET A 75 1.85 -9.63 7.16
C MET A 75 2.96 -10.63 6.79
N VAL A 76 2.61 -11.86 6.42
CA VAL A 76 3.57 -12.90 6.01
C VAL A 76 4.38 -12.45 4.79
N VAL A 77 3.72 -12.00 3.72
CA VAL A 77 4.40 -11.48 2.52
C VAL A 77 5.22 -10.23 2.84
N GLY A 78 4.73 -9.36 3.70
CA GLY A 78 5.41 -8.12 4.06
C GLY A 78 6.73 -8.35 4.78
N VAL A 79 6.77 -9.24 5.76
CA VAL A 79 8.01 -9.53 6.51
C VAL A 79 8.99 -10.41 5.73
N SER A 80 8.54 -11.15 4.70
CA SER A 80 9.41 -11.95 3.83
C SER A 80 9.95 -11.13 2.65
N GLU A 81 9.09 -10.66 1.77
CA GLU A 81 9.43 -9.99 0.52
C GLU A 81 9.39 -8.46 0.62
N GLY A 82 8.47 -7.94 1.45
CA GLY A 82 8.14 -6.52 1.53
C GLY A 82 7.19 -6.07 0.44
N PHE A 83 6.83 -4.79 0.49
CA PHE A 83 5.97 -4.14 -0.50
C PHE A 83 6.66 -2.93 -1.08
N THR A 84 6.46 -2.71 -2.37
CA THR A 84 6.98 -1.57 -3.12
C THR A 84 5.83 -0.89 -3.85
N LYS A 85 5.81 0.45 -3.82
CA LYS A 85 4.94 1.29 -4.63
C LYS A 85 5.77 2.37 -5.30
N GLU A 86 5.56 2.55 -6.58
CA GLU A 86 6.29 3.54 -7.37
C GLU A 86 5.35 4.63 -7.85
N LEU A 87 5.81 5.85 -7.72
CA LEU A 87 5.11 7.06 -8.15
C LEU A 87 5.98 7.80 -9.17
N GLU A 88 5.35 8.30 -10.20
CA GLU A 88 5.99 9.08 -11.26
C GLU A 88 5.56 10.54 -11.16
N ILE A 89 6.54 11.44 -11.18
CA ILE A 89 6.31 12.89 -11.19
C ILE A 89 6.34 13.36 -12.63
N ASN A 90 5.23 13.95 -13.09
CA ASN A 90 5.08 14.50 -14.41
C ASN A 90 4.80 16.01 -14.34
N GLY A 91 5.61 16.80 -15.02
CA GLY A 91 5.43 18.25 -15.13
C GLY A 91 6.73 18.99 -15.34
N VAL A 92 6.71 20.02 -16.18
CA VAL A 92 7.89 20.89 -16.39
C VAL A 92 8.20 21.63 -15.09
N GLY A 93 9.45 21.49 -14.63
CA GLY A 93 9.91 22.12 -13.39
C GLY A 93 9.53 21.38 -12.10
N PHE A 94 8.79 20.26 -12.19
CA PHE A 94 8.55 19.40 -11.03
C PHE A 94 9.77 18.54 -10.73
N ARG A 95 10.15 18.48 -9.46
CA ARG A 95 11.35 17.74 -9.01
C ARG A 95 11.06 17.13 -7.64
N ALA A 96 11.70 16.00 -7.37
CA ALA A 96 11.79 15.42 -6.04
C ALA A 96 13.25 15.07 -5.74
N GLN A 97 13.64 15.19 -4.49
CA GLN A 97 14.96 14.82 -4.00
C GLN A 97 14.88 14.36 -2.55
N MET A 98 15.80 13.51 -2.17
CA MET A 98 15.96 13.12 -0.77
C MET A 98 16.92 14.06 -0.06
N LYS A 99 16.49 14.62 1.07
CA LYS A 99 17.31 15.44 1.97
C LYS A 99 17.44 14.70 3.29
N GLY A 100 18.41 13.81 3.35
CA GLY A 100 18.49 12.83 4.44
C GLY A 100 17.30 11.86 4.40
N LYS A 101 16.47 11.86 5.45
CA LYS A 101 15.24 11.04 5.54
C LYS A 101 13.98 11.75 5.05
N THR A 102 14.09 13.04 4.71
CA THR A 102 12.95 13.85 4.27
C THR A 102 12.88 13.87 2.74
N LEU A 103 11.72 13.60 2.19
CA LEU A 103 11.41 13.77 0.79
C LEU A 103 11.03 15.25 0.55
N GLU A 104 11.85 15.97 -0.21
CA GLU A 104 11.59 17.35 -0.63
C GLU A 104 11.08 17.35 -2.07
N MET A 105 9.95 18.02 -2.31
CA MET A 105 9.31 18.06 -3.63
C MET A 105 9.00 19.50 -4.04
N SER A 106 9.41 19.87 -5.25
CA SER A 106 9.01 21.11 -5.92
C SER A 106 7.93 20.80 -6.95
N LEU A 107 6.69 21.17 -6.66
CA LEU A 107 5.49 20.79 -7.43
C LEU A 107 4.74 22.02 -7.99
N GLY A 108 5.46 23.14 -8.20
CA GLY A 108 4.90 24.39 -8.71
C GLY A 108 4.10 25.18 -7.68
N PHE A 109 4.36 24.97 -6.39
CA PHE A 109 3.92 25.82 -5.30
C PHE A 109 4.97 26.91 -5.00
N SER A 110 4.62 27.90 -4.21
CA SER A 110 5.54 28.98 -3.79
C SER A 110 6.66 28.52 -2.86
N HIS A 111 6.52 27.33 -2.25
CA HIS A 111 7.49 26.72 -1.36
C HIS A 111 7.62 25.21 -1.68
N PRO A 112 8.77 24.60 -1.41
CA PRO A 112 8.90 23.15 -1.51
C PRO A 112 8.03 22.46 -0.46
N ILE A 113 7.59 21.25 -0.80
CA ILE A 113 6.84 20.39 0.13
C ILE A 113 7.82 19.38 0.73
N GLU A 114 7.86 19.31 2.04
CA GLU A 114 8.64 18.35 2.78
C GLU A 114 7.73 17.24 3.33
N TYR A 115 8.14 15.99 3.16
CA TYR A 115 7.42 14.83 3.66
C TYR A 115 8.35 13.85 4.37
N ASN A 116 8.01 13.48 5.60
CA ASN A 116 8.72 12.48 6.38
C ASN A 116 7.93 11.17 6.36
N ALA A 117 8.57 10.09 5.92
CA ALA A 117 7.97 8.77 5.95
C ALA A 117 7.79 8.27 7.40
N PRO A 118 6.71 7.53 7.69
CA PRO A 118 6.53 6.90 8.99
C PRO A 118 7.55 5.77 9.20
N GLU A 119 7.76 5.37 10.45
CA GLU A 119 8.65 4.25 10.80
C GLU A 119 8.26 2.96 10.07
N GLY A 120 9.27 2.25 9.54
CA GLY A 120 9.11 1.02 8.79
C GLY A 120 8.76 1.22 7.31
N VAL A 121 8.82 2.48 6.81
CA VAL A 121 8.69 2.80 5.39
C VAL A 121 9.91 3.61 4.95
N GLU A 122 10.52 3.16 3.88
CA GLU A 122 11.63 3.85 3.23
C GLU A 122 11.14 4.50 1.93
N VAL A 123 11.64 5.71 1.68
CA VAL A 123 11.36 6.44 0.44
C VAL A 123 12.68 6.73 -0.24
N SER A 124 12.74 6.45 -1.52
CA SER A 124 13.89 6.79 -2.38
C SER A 124 13.42 7.49 -3.64
N VAL A 125 14.30 8.28 -4.23
CA VAL A 125 14.02 9.04 -5.45
C VAL A 125 15.07 8.70 -6.48
N ASN A 126 14.61 8.30 -7.66
CA ASN A 126 15.47 8.10 -8.82
C ASN A 126 14.88 8.90 -9.99
N GLN A 127 15.54 10.02 -10.33
CA GLN A 127 15.04 10.96 -11.34
C GLN A 127 13.63 11.45 -11.01
N ASN A 128 12.62 11.00 -11.79
CA ASN A 128 11.22 11.37 -11.63
C ASN A 128 10.38 10.29 -10.95
N ILE A 129 11.00 9.20 -10.48
CA ILE A 129 10.33 8.10 -9.82
C ILE A 129 10.62 8.16 -8.32
N ILE A 130 9.55 8.19 -7.54
CA ILE A 130 9.58 8.04 -6.09
C ILE A 130 9.21 6.60 -5.78
N THR A 131 10.11 5.85 -5.17
CA THR A 131 9.90 4.47 -4.75
C THR A 131 9.64 4.45 -3.24
N VAL A 132 8.53 3.86 -2.84
CA VAL A 132 8.11 3.68 -1.44
C VAL A 132 8.17 2.21 -1.10
N THR A 133 9.03 1.81 -0.17
CA THR A 133 9.23 0.42 0.24
C THR A 133 8.96 0.23 1.73
N GLY A 134 8.57 -0.97 2.13
CA GLY A 134 8.36 -1.31 3.53
C GLY A 134 7.74 -2.69 3.71
N TYR A 135 7.73 -3.17 4.94
CA TYR A 135 7.15 -4.46 5.27
C TYR A 135 5.66 -4.40 5.61
N ASP A 136 5.13 -3.22 5.93
CA ASP A 136 3.70 -3.01 6.20
C ASP A 136 2.98 -2.47 4.97
N LYS A 137 2.15 -3.30 4.33
CA LYS A 137 1.36 -2.93 3.14
C LYS A 137 0.48 -1.70 3.36
N GLN A 138 -0.08 -1.54 4.56
CA GLN A 138 -0.97 -0.42 4.88
C GLN A 138 -0.17 0.87 4.97
N LYS A 139 0.97 0.87 5.67
CA LYS A 139 1.85 2.03 5.78
C LYS A 139 2.44 2.43 4.43
N VAL A 140 2.92 1.48 3.64
CA VAL A 140 3.44 1.73 2.27
C VAL A 140 2.35 2.33 1.39
N GLY A 141 1.14 1.75 1.40
CA GLY A 141 0.02 2.24 0.62
C GLY A 141 -0.44 3.64 1.04
N ALA A 142 -0.54 3.90 2.34
CA ALA A 142 -0.91 5.21 2.88
C ALA A 142 0.14 6.27 2.55
N THR A 143 1.43 5.95 2.70
CA THR A 143 2.54 6.85 2.34
C THR A 143 2.50 7.22 0.86
N ALA A 144 2.36 6.24 -0.03
CA ALA A 144 2.25 6.48 -1.46
C ALA A 144 1.01 7.34 -1.82
N ALA A 145 -0.12 7.07 -1.19
CA ALA A 145 -1.33 7.86 -1.38
C ALA A 145 -1.17 9.31 -0.89
N ASN A 146 -0.54 9.54 0.27
CA ASN A 146 -0.26 10.87 0.80
C ASN A 146 0.66 11.65 -0.14
N ILE A 147 1.75 11.05 -0.62
CA ILE A 147 2.65 11.70 -1.59
C ILE A 147 1.88 12.08 -2.86
N ARG A 148 1.05 11.19 -3.41
CA ARG A 148 0.22 11.47 -4.58
C ARG A 148 -0.80 12.59 -4.34
N MET A 149 -1.32 12.73 -3.12
CA MET A 149 -2.30 13.76 -2.77
C MET A 149 -1.74 15.18 -2.82
N PHE A 150 -0.43 15.41 -2.63
CA PHE A 150 0.16 16.74 -2.71
C PHE A 150 -0.04 17.40 -4.07
N LYS A 151 -0.02 16.63 -5.15
CA LYS A 151 -0.31 17.14 -6.49
C LYS A 151 -0.90 16.03 -7.36
N LYS A 152 -2.21 15.84 -7.28
CA LYS A 152 -2.91 14.87 -8.14
C LYS A 152 -2.74 15.22 -9.62
N PRO A 153 -2.65 14.22 -10.50
CA PRO A 153 -2.51 14.47 -11.93
C PRO A 153 -3.74 15.21 -12.48
N GLU A 154 -3.51 16.27 -13.22
CA GLU A 154 -4.57 17.04 -13.85
C GLU A 154 -5.10 16.32 -15.10
N PRO A 155 -6.38 16.54 -15.48
CA PRO A 155 -7.00 15.78 -16.58
C PRO A 155 -6.63 16.29 -17.97
N TYR A 156 -5.94 17.42 -18.15
CA TYR A 156 -5.63 17.99 -19.45
C TYR A 156 -4.25 17.56 -19.97
N LYS A 157 -3.19 17.94 -19.26
CA LYS A 157 -1.78 17.61 -19.61
C LYS A 157 -1.21 16.45 -18.78
N GLY A 158 -1.91 16.02 -17.73
CA GLY A 158 -1.48 14.95 -16.83
C GLY A 158 -0.36 15.35 -15.89
N LYS A 159 -0.18 16.67 -15.63
CA LYS A 159 0.82 17.17 -14.69
C LYS A 159 0.43 16.81 -13.26
N GLY A 160 1.36 16.26 -12.50
CA GLY A 160 1.13 15.83 -11.12
C GLY A 160 1.89 14.56 -10.80
N ILE A 161 1.57 13.95 -9.66
CA ILE A 161 2.13 12.69 -9.18
C ILE A 161 1.09 11.60 -9.44
N LYS A 162 1.48 10.55 -10.15
CA LYS A 162 0.65 9.37 -10.43
C LYS A 162 1.39 8.09 -10.06
N TYR A 163 0.70 6.98 -9.90
CA TYR A 163 1.35 5.68 -9.81
C TYR A 163 1.97 5.30 -11.16
N VAL A 164 3.09 4.60 -11.12
CA VAL A 164 3.68 4.02 -12.36
C VAL A 164 2.66 3.07 -12.98
N GLY A 165 2.39 3.26 -14.28
CA GLY A 165 1.35 2.49 -14.99
C GLY A 165 -0.10 3.02 -14.80
N GLU A 166 -0.34 4.05 -13.99
CA GLU A 166 -1.67 4.66 -13.85
C GLU A 166 -2.05 5.41 -15.14
N HIS A 167 -3.14 4.99 -15.76
CA HIS A 167 -3.71 5.68 -16.92
C HIS A 167 -4.61 6.83 -16.46
N ILE A 168 -4.23 8.07 -16.81
CA ILE A 168 -5.03 9.26 -16.51
C ILE A 168 -5.95 9.57 -17.68
N ARG A 169 -7.27 9.49 -17.44
CA ARG A 169 -8.26 9.87 -18.44
C ARG A 169 -8.15 11.37 -18.75
N ARG A 170 -7.70 11.69 -19.96
CA ARG A 170 -7.54 13.06 -20.40
C ARG A 170 -8.86 13.63 -20.91
N LYS A 171 -9.07 14.93 -20.69
CA LYS A 171 -10.17 15.70 -21.23
C LYS A 171 -9.66 16.58 -22.37
N ALA A 172 -10.48 16.76 -23.42
CA ALA A 172 -10.19 17.73 -24.46
C ALA A 172 -10.24 19.15 -23.89
N GLY A 173 -9.27 19.99 -24.26
CA GLY A 173 -9.26 21.41 -23.90
C GLY A 173 -10.32 22.19 -24.69
N LYS A 174 -10.53 23.45 -24.32
CA LYS A 174 -11.53 24.35 -24.96
C LYS A 174 -11.38 24.50 -26.49
N ALA A 175 -10.17 24.35 -27.05
CA ALA A 175 -9.92 24.44 -28.49
C ALA A 175 -10.52 23.28 -29.30
N ALA A 176 -10.69 22.09 -28.71
CA ALA A 176 -11.30 20.96 -29.39
C ALA A 176 -12.83 21.00 -29.42
N ALA A 177 -13.46 21.84 -28.58
CA ALA A 177 -14.91 22.00 -28.55
C ALA A 177 -15.46 22.92 -29.69
N LYS A 178 -14.61 23.66 -30.40
CA LYS A 178 -14.99 24.59 -31.47
C LYS A 178 -15.02 24.00 -32.88
N GLY A 179 -14.63 22.73 -33.04
CA GLY A 179 -14.54 22.04 -34.35
C GLY A 179 -15.70 21.10 -34.67
N GLY A 180 -16.79 21.16 -33.95
CA GLY A 180 -17.96 20.30 -34.15
C GLY A 180 -19.24 21.05 -34.54
N GLY A 181 -19.12 22.03 -35.44
CA GLY A 181 -20.25 22.76 -35.96
C GLY A 181 -20.04 23.13 -37.42
N GLU A 182 -20.26 22.19 -38.30
CA GLU A 182 -20.76 22.32 -39.71
C GLU A 182 -21.42 21.00 -40.07
#